data_b35082646037ea5649a8ca28791de3e8
#
_entry.id   b35082646037ea5649a8ca28791de3e8
#
_cell.length_a   1.000
_cell.length_b   1.000
_cell.length_c   1.000
_cell.angle_alpha   90.00
_cell.angle_beta   90.00
_cell.angle_gamma   90.00
#
_symmetry.space_group_name_H-M   'P 1'
#
loop_
_entity.id
_entity.type
_entity.pdbx_description
1 polymer ?
#
loop_
_entity_poly.entity_id
_entity_poly.type
_entity_poly.pdbx_seq_one_letter_code
_entity_poly.pdbx_strand_id
1 'polypeptide(L)'
;MGEGTRKIGSMHLHYSSMERPPLEPERLRASLVAPVGPLARLDVIAETGSTNTDLAEFARLVPSEYPDMSVLTAELQTAGRGRLGRSWQAPERSSLFVSVLLRPVNPAGRPLPTQSYGWLSLLAALSLTKSVAARTGVAPRLKWPNDVLVDGRKLAGVLAQLVPDSSGNPPAVVVGAGLNVSLTDEDQPVPTATSLLMEYASTTDRNVLLQDFLLQLNLDYRAFCAVDGDATAPWSGDGSLRDNIAERMVTLGQTVRAHLPGGGEVVGRALELASDGGLVVIDSDAGIRQTITAADVIHLRPSEA
;
A
#
# COMPACT_ATOMS: atom_id res chain seq x y z
N MET A 1 50.28 12.71 -37.32
CA MET A 1 49.46 13.16 -36.20
C MET A 1 48.08 12.60 -36.42
N GLY A 2 47.74 11.52 -35.75
CA GLY A 2 46.48 10.83 -35.83
C GLY A 2 45.82 10.77 -34.48
N GLU A 3 44.73 11.53 -34.33
CA GLU A 3 43.92 11.52 -33.10
C GLU A 3 43.08 10.24 -33.04
N GLY A 4 43.38 9.39 -32.08
CA GLY A 4 42.60 8.20 -31.77
C GLY A 4 41.40 8.53 -30.90
N THR A 5 40.24 8.65 -31.48
CA THR A 5 38.98 8.76 -30.72
C THR A 5 38.69 7.41 -30.02
N ARG A 6 38.86 7.39 -28.69
CA ARG A 6 38.42 6.26 -27.87
C ARG A 6 36.88 6.26 -27.79
N LYS A 7 36.25 5.29 -28.48
CA LYS A 7 34.85 4.93 -28.22
C LYS A 7 34.73 4.39 -26.78
N ILE A 8 34.04 5.13 -25.93
CA ILE A 8 33.55 4.61 -24.65
C ILE A 8 32.42 3.65 -24.99
N GLY A 9 32.71 2.35 -24.91
CA GLY A 9 31.70 1.32 -25.07
C GLY A 9 30.70 1.42 -23.92
N SER A 10 29.43 1.65 -24.23
CA SER A 10 28.35 1.50 -23.28
C SER A 10 28.31 0.04 -22.84
N MET A 11 28.67 -0.18 -21.61
CA MET A 11 28.55 -1.48 -20.95
C MET A 11 27.06 -1.69 -20.65
N HIS A 12 26.33 -2.24 -21.60
CA HIS A 12 25.03 -2.82 -21.32
C HIS A 12 25.26 -4.06 -20.46
N LEU A 13 25.10 -3.89 -19.14
CA LEU A 13 24.96 -5.02 -18.25
C LEU A 13 23.67 -5.74 -18.63
N HIS A 14 23.82 -6.84 -19.36
CA HIS A 14 22.76 -7.81 -19.52
C HIS A 14 22.46 -8.43 -18.15
N TYR A 15 21.42 -7.94 -17.47
CA TYR A 15 20.81 -8.58 -16.31
C TYR A 15 20.01 -9.82 -16.77
N SER A 16 20.66 -10.79 -17.41
CA SER A 16 20.07 -12.10 -17.64
C SER A 16 20.16 -12.90 -16.34
N SER A 17 19.00 -13.24 -15.76
CA SER A 17 18.79 -13.98 -14.52
C SER A 17 19.23 -13.25 -13.23
N MET A 18 18.54 -12.17 -12.89
CA MET A 18 18.65 -11.61 -11.55
C MET A 18 18.09 -12.64 -10.56
N GLU A 19 18.94 -13.12 -9.65
CA GLU A 19 18.50 -13.99 -8.57
C GLU A 19 17.48 -13.22 -7.72
N ARG A 20 16.25 -13.73 -7.67
CA ARG A 20 15.18 -13.26 -6.78
C ARG A 20 15.03 -14.28 -5.65
N PRO A 21 15.77 -14.12 -4.54
CA PRO A 21 15.75 -15.12 -3.47
C PRO A 21 14.35 -15.25 -2.88
N PRO A 22 13.94 -16.45 -2.45
CA PRO A 22 12.65 -16.67 -1.81
C PRO A 22 12.60 -15.95 -0.46
N LEU A 23 11.37 -15.75 0.04
CA LEU A 23 11.15 -15.38 1.43
C LEU A 23 11.61 -16.54 2.33
N GLU A 24 12.08 -16.19 3.54
CA GLU A 24 12.57 -17.13 4.54
C GLU A 24 11.53 -17.34 5.66
N PRO A 25 10.54 -18.27 5.52
CA PRO A 25 9.39 -18.37 6.40
C PRO A 25 9.75 -18.53 7.87
N GLU A 26 10.73 -19.38 8.18
CA GLU A 26 11.12 -19.67 9.56
C GLU A 26 11.78 -18.46 10.23
N ARG A 27 12.64 -17.75 9.50
CA ARG A 27 13.27 -16.50 9.97
C ARG A 27 12.24 -15.42 10.23
N LEU A 28 11.31 -15.23 9.29
CA LEU A 28 10.25 -14.23 9.42
C LEU A 28 9.32 -14.57 10.59
N ARG A 29 8.91 -15.82 10.75
CA ARG A 29 8.09 -16.23 11.91
C ARG A 29 8.80 -16.00 13.22
N ALA A 30 10.07 -16.40 13.31
CA ALA A 30 10.87 -16.26 14.53
C ALA A 30 11.01 -14.79 15.00
N SER A 31 10.99 -13.83 14.08
CA SER A 31 11.13 -12.40 14.40
C SER A 31 9.82 -11.64 14.52
N LEU A 32 8.77 -12.09 13.81
CA LEU A 32 7.53 -11.32 13.65
C LEU A 32 6.34 -11.88 14.41
N VAL A 33 6.30 -13.18 14.68
CA VAL A 33 5.16 -13.82 15.33
C VAL A 33 5.34 -13.83 16.85
N ALA A 34 4.22 -13.66 17.56
CA ALA A 34 4.18 -13.73 19.03
C ALA A 34 4.83 -15.02 19.56
N PRO A 35 5.53 -14.98 20.72
CA PRO A 35 5.65 -13.87 21.66
C PRO A 35 6.76 -12.84 21.30
N VAL A 36 7.59 -13.08 20.29
CA VAL A 36 8.73 -12.21 19.94
C VAL A 36 8.27 -10.97 19.18
N GLY A 37 7.39 -11.15 18.19
CA GLY A 37 6.88 -10.08 17.34
C GLY A 37 5.39 -9.79 17.55
N PRO A 38 4.85 -8.83 16.80
CA PRO A 38 3.48 -8.34 16.99
C PRO A 38 2.41 -9.14 16.26
N LEU A 39 2.79 -10.06 15.37
CA LEU A 39 1.83 -10.80 14.56
C LEU A 39 1.24 -11.98 15.32
N ALA A 40 -0.05 -12.23 15.13
CA ALA A 40 -0.67 -13.44 15.64
C ALA A 40 -0.35 -14.68 14.77
N ARG A 41 -0.22 -14.44 13.45
CA ARG A 41 0.05 -15.51 12.47
C ARG A 41 0.78 -14.95 11.26
N LEU A 42 1.68 -15.75 10.66
CA LEU A 42 2.34 -15.44 9.40
C LEU A 42 2.42 -16.70 8.54
N ASP A 43 1.69 -16.68 7.43
CA ASP A 43 1.73 -17.71 6.41
C ASP A 43 2.48 -17.19 5.18
N VAL A 44 3.48 -17.95 4.74
CA VAL A 44 4.26 -17.69 3.53
C VAL A 44 4.02 -18.85 2.58
N ILE A 45 3.45 -18.57 1.41
CA ILE A 45 3.09 -19.61 0.43
C ILE A 45 3.78 -19.33 -0.91
N ALA A 46 3.95 -20.39 -1.71
CA ALA A 46 4.63 -20.28 -3.00
C ALA A 46 3.75 -19.52 -4.02
N GLU A 47 2.48 -19.86 -4.11
CA GLU A 47 1.57 -19.30 -5.12
C GLU A 47 0.13 -19.24 -4.59
N THR A 48 -0.60 -18.22 -5.05
CA THR A 48 -2.04 -18.10 -4.87
C THR A 48 -2.67 -17.28 -5.99
N GLY A 49 -4.00 -17.33 -6.10
CA GLY A 49 -4.74 -16.39 -6.93
C GLY A 49 -4.59 -14.95 -6.43
N SER A 50 -4.87 -14.73 -5.15
CA SER A 50 -4.76 -13.40 -4.49
C SER A 50 -4.72 -13.55 -2.98
N THR A 51 -3.66 -13.05 -2.35
CA THR A 51 -3.50 -13.06 -0.89
C THR A 51 -4.66 -12.38 -0.16
N ASN A 52 -5.23 -11.30 -0.72
CA ASN A 52 -6.42 -10.65 -0.15
C ASN A 52 -7.65 -11.56 -0.16
N THR A 53 -7.90 -12.21 -1.28
CA THR A 53 -9.06 -13.09 -1.44
C THR A 53 -8.97 -14.27 -0.49
N ASP A 54 -7.82 -14.91 -0.44
CA ASP A 54 -7.63 -16.12 0.40
C ASP A 54 -7.68 -15.76 1.88
N LEU A 55 -6.99 -14.69 2.31
CA LEU A 55 -7.02 -14.27 3.72
C LEU A 55 -8.43 -13.85 4.16
N ALA A 56 -9.19 -13.18 3.30
CA ALA A 56 -10.59 -12.83 3.58
C ALA A 56 -11.47 -14.07 3.70
N GLU A 57 -11.25 -15.07 2.87
CA GLU A 57 -11.97 -16.35 2.94
C GLU A 57 -11.61 -17.13 4.20
N PHE A 58 -10.34 -17.26 4.54
CA PHE A 58 -9.89 -17.91 5.77
C PHE A 58 -10.46 -17.23 7.02
N ALA A 59 -10.41 -15.87 7.07
CA ALA A 59 -10.96 -15.10 8.17
C ALA A 59 -12.49 -15.28 8.35
N ARG A 60 -13.21 -15.63 7.26
CA ARG A 60 -14.65 -15.88 7.27
C ARG A 60 -14.97 -17.34 7.66
N LEU A 61 -14.20 -18.31 7.15
CA LEU A 61 -14.47 -19.74 7.35
C LEU A 61 -13.99 -20.24 8.70
N VAL A 62 -12.84 -19.79 9.16
CA VAL A 62 -12.20 -20.24 10.40
C VAL A 62 -11.67 -19.05 11.23
N PRO A 63 -12.57 -18.15 11.67
CA PRO A 63 -12.18 -16.88 12.28
C PRO A 63 -11.31 -17.00 13.54
N SER A 64 -11.41 -18.12 14.27
CA SER A 64 -10.58 -18.41 15.45
C SER A 64 -9.12 -18.69 15.11
N GLU A 65 -8.83 -19.16 13.89
CA GLU A 65 -7.48 -19.44 13.44
C GLU A 65 -6.80 -18.19 12.82
N TYR A 66 -7.59 -17.16 12.49
CA TYR A 66 -7.12 -15.91 11.91
C TYR A 66 -7.53 -14.72 12.78
N PRO A 67 -6.85 -14.52 13.92
CA PRO A 67 -7.08 -13.35 14.78
C PRO A 67 -6.52 -12.06 14.15
N ASP A 68 -6.70 -10.93 14.86
CA ASP A 68 -6.12 -9.64 14.48
C ASP A 68 -4.61 -9.75 14.24
N MET A 69 -4.09 -9.08 13.22
CA MET A 69 -2.68 -9.15 12.79
C MET A 69 -2.26 -10.55 12.26
N SER A 70 -3.19 -11.32 11.67
CA SER A 70 -2.84 -12.46 10.84
C SER A 70 -2.39 -12.00 9.45
N VAL A 71 -1.31 -12.58 8.94
CA VAL A 71 -0.65 -12.18 7.69
C VAL A 71 -0.55 -13.36 6.73
N LEU A 72 -0.87 -13.11 5.46
CA LEU A 72 -0.61 -14.01 4.34
C LEU A 72 0.25 -13.30 3.31
N THR A 73 1.36 -13.91 2.91
CA THR A 73 2.23 -13.45 1.81
C THR A 73 2.52 -14.57 0.83
N ALA A 74 2.71 -14.24 -0.44
CA ALA A 74 2.97 -15.20 -1.50
C ALA A 74 4.15 -14.79 -2.36
N GLU A 75 4.85 -15.77 -2.94
CA GLU A 75 5.93 -15.54 -3.90
C GLU A 75 5.39 -15.13 -5.28
N LEU A 76 4.19 -15.63 -5.63
CA LEU A 76 3.49 -15.36 -6.88
C LEU A 76 1.99 -15.19 -6.64
N GLN A 77 1.39 -14.19 -7.29
CA GLN A 77 -0.06 -14.08 -7.48
C GLN A 77 -0.44 -14.28 -8.95
N THR A 78 -1.34 -15.23 -9.24
CA THR A 78 -1.81 -15.53 -10.59
C THR A 78 -3.06 -14.75 -11.00
N ALA A 79 -3.80 -14.24 -10.02
CA ALA A 79 -5.01 -13.43 -10.21
C ALA A 79 -5.04 -12.24 -9.23
N GLY A 80 -3.88 -11.60 -9.02
CA GLY A 80 -3.76 -10.43 -8.15
C GLY A 80 -4.72 -9.32 -8.51
N ARG A 81 -5.30 -8.65 -7.52
CA ARG A 81 -6.37 -7.67 -7.69
C ARG A 81 -5.93 -6.27 -7.30
N GLY A 82 -6.27 -5.31 -8.16
CA GLY A 82 -6.29 -3.89 -7.84
C GLY A 82 -7.73 -3.40 -7.67
N ARG A 83 -7.88 -2.09 -7.45
CA ARG A 83 -9.20 -1.44 -7.36
C ARG A 83 -9.93 -1.45 -8.71
N LEU A 84 -11.26 -1.36 -8.65
CA LEU A 84 -12.13 -1.26 -9.84
C LEU A 84 -11.92 -2.41 -10.84
N GLY A 85 -11.63 -3.62 -10.35
CA GLY A 85 -11.45 -4.80 -11.20
C GLY A 85 -10.13 -4.88 -11.97
N ARG A 86 -9.19 -3.95 -11.73
CA ARG A 86 -7.85 -4.03 -12.34
C ARG A 86 -7.09 -5.23 -11.80
N SER A 87 -6.23 -5.81 -12.63
CA SER A 87 -5.28 -6.83 -12.21
C SER A 87 -4.01 -6.21 -11.61
N TRP A 88 -3.38 -6.96 -10.70
CA TRP A 88 -2.03 -6.70 -10.22
C TRP A 88 -1.15 -7.88 -10.59
N GLN A 89 -0.25 -7.69 -11.53
CA GLN A 89 0.62 -8.75 -12.05
C GLN A 89 2.08 -8.35 -11.91
N ALA A 90 2.91 -9.30 -11.53
CA ALA A 90 4.36 -9.17 -11.52
C ALA A 90 4.97 -10.59 -11.61
N PRO A 91 6.18 -10.74 -12.17
CA PRO A 91 6.90 -12.01 -12.19
C PRO A 91 7.11 -12.57 -10.78
N GLU A 92 7.27 -13.87 -10.68
CA GLU A 92 7.55 -14.56 -9.43
C GLU A 92 8.73 -13.90 -8.69
N ARG A 93 8.55 -13.64 -7.39
CA ARG A 93 9.56 -13.04 -6.49
C ARG A 93 10.06 -11.65 -6.88
N SER A 94 9.43 -10.98 -7.83
CA SER A 94 9.80 -9.61 -8.20
C SER A 94 9.15 -8.54 -7.33
N SER A 95 8.13 -8.93 -6.57
CA SER A 95 7.33 -8.05 -5.72
C SER A 95 7.09 -8.67 -4.35
N LEU A 96 6.64 -7.87 -3.39
CA LEU A 96 5.99 -8.35 -2.18
C LEU A 96 4.48 -8.30 -2.40
N PHE A 97 3.81 -9.42 -2.17
CA PHE A 97 2.35 -9.56 -2.10
C PHE A 97 1.99 -9.94 -0.67
N VAL A 98 1.52 -9.00 0.10
CA VAL A 98 1.23 -9.21 1.52
C VAL A 98 -0.16 -8.71 1.86
N SER A 99 -0.91 -9.52 2.59
CA SER A 99 -2.22 -9.17 3.12
C SER A 99 -2.23 -9.35 4.63
N VAL A 100 -2.82 -8.38 5.33
CA VAL A 100 -2.92 -8.36 6.79
C VAL A 100 -4.39 -8.27 7.17
N LEU A 101 -4.84 -9.16 8.04
CA LEU A 101 -6.18 -9.13 8.62
C LEU A 101 -6.18 -8.21 9.84
N LEU A 102 -7.03 -7.22 9.83
CA LEU A 102 -7.25 -6.27 10.90
C LEU A 102 -8.64 -6.45 11.50
N ARG A 103 -8.72 -6.51 12.82
CA ARG A 103 -9.96 -6.49 13.62
C ARG A 103 -9.89 -5.28 14.56
N PRO A 104 -10.23 -4.06 14.05
CA PRO A 104 -9.93 -2.82 14.76
C PRO A 104 -10.68 -2.71 16.09
N VAL A 105 -9.93 -2.78 17.18
CA VAL A 105 -10.42 -2.57 18.55
C VAL A 105 -9.48 -1.62 19.29
N ASN A 106 -10.05 -0.79 20.16
CA ASN A 106 -9.25 0.09 21.00
C ASN A 106 -8.60 -0.69 22.18
N PRO A 107 -7.70 -0.09 22.96
CA PRO A 107 -7.06 -0.77 24.10
C PRO A 107 -8.03 -1.27 25.18
N ALA A 108 -9.27 -0.76 25.23
CA ALA A 108 -10.32 -1.24 26.12
C ALA A 108 -11.12 -2.42 25.53
N GLY A 109 -10.72 -2.95 24.37
CA GLY A 109 -11.39 -4.06 23.68
C GLY A 109 -12.68 -3.68 22.94
N ARG A 110 -12.98 -2.39 22.79
CA ARG A 110 -14.15 -1.92 22.06
C ARG A 110 -13.84 -1.79 20.58
N PRO A 111 -14.71 -2.27 19.68
CA PRO A 111 -14.55 -2.07 18.25
C PRO A 111 -14.51 -0.59 17.88
N LEU A 112 -13.68 -0.25 16.89
CA LEU A 112 -13.64 1.08 16.29
C LEU A 112 -14.92 1.31 15.47
N PRO A 113 -15.35 2.58 15.34
CA PRO A 113 -16.44 2.94 14.41
C PRO A 113 -16.09 2.55 12.97
N THR A 114 -17.02 1.89 12.26
CA THR A 114 -16.76 1.45 10.87
C THR A 114 -16.51 2.60 9.90
N GLN A 115 -16.95 3.82 10.23
CA GLN A 115 -16.64 5.04 9.47
C GLN A 115 -15.13 5.34 9.44
N SER A 116 -14.37 4.87 10.44
CA SER A 116 -12.91 5.06 10.47
C SER A 116 -12.15 4.06 9.57
N TYR A 117 -12.82 3.03 9.04
CA TYR A 117 -12.17 1.96 8.27
C TYR A 117 -11.63 2.44 6.91
N GLY A 118 -12.17 3.53 6.38
CA GLY A 118 -11.61 4.17 5.17
C GLY A 118 -10.15 4.59 5.31
N TRP A 119 -9.71 4.88 6.54
CA TRP A 119 -8.33 5.23 6.83
C TRP A 119 -7.35 4.05 6.78
N LEU A 120 -7.79 2.81 6.96
CA LEU A 120 -6.90 1.65 7.08
C LEU A 120 -6.03 1.42 5.82
N SER A 121 -6.57 1.69 4.64
CA SER A 121 -5.78 1.58 3.41
C SER A 121 -4.73 2.70 3.29
N LEU A 122 -5.08 3.92 3.69
CA LEU A 122 -4.15 5.07 3.72
C LEU A 122 -3.08 4.91 4.80
N LEU A 123 -3.47 4.37 5.98
CA LEU A 123 -2.56 4.02 7.06
C LEU A 123 -1.52 2.99 6.59
N ALA A 124 -1.95 1.91 5.93
CA ALA A 124 -1.03 0.90 5.42
C ALA A 124 -0.10 1.46 4.32
N ALA A 125 -0.62 2.33 3.45
CA ALA A 125 0.19 3.03 2.45
C ALA A 125 1.21 3.97 3.10
N LEU A 126 0.83 4.68 4.19
CA LEU A 126 1.75 5.50 4.98
C LEU A 126 2.83 4.65 5.65
N SER A 127 2.46 3.54 6.29
CA SER A 127 3.40 2.62 6.94
C SER A 127 4.40 2.05 5.94
N LEU A 128 3.94 1.67 4.75
CA LEU A 128 4.80 1.21 3.66
C LEU A 128 5.74 2.33 3.19
N THR A 129 5.23 3.55 3.02
CA THR A 129 6.03 4.73 2.64
C THR A 129 7.14 5.01 3.66
N LYS A 130 6.81 4.98 4.96
CA LYS A 130 7.78 5.20 6.05
C LYS A 130 8.85 4.11 6.07
N SER A 131 8.46 2.83 6.01
CA SER A 131 9.40 1.69 6.08
C SER A 131 10.33 1.65 4.87
N VAL A 132 9.81 1.88 3.66
CA VAL A 132 10.60 1.96 2.43
C VAL A 132 11.60 3.12 2.52
N ALA A 133 11.16 4.33 2.87
CA ALA A 133 12.04 5.49 2.98
C ALA A 133 13.19 5.26 3.98
N ALA A 134 12.86 4.74 5.17
CA ALA A 134 13.84 4.49 6.22
C ALA A 134 14.86 3.40 5.84
N ARG A 135 14.42 2.36 5.11
CA ARG A 135 15.27 1.22 4.78
C ARG A 135 16.07 1.42 3.51
N THR A 136 15.52 2.08 2.51
CA THR A 136 16.08 2.04 1.15
C THR A 136 16.71 3.34 0.69
N GLY A 137 16.47 4.44 1.39
CA GLY A 137 16.87 5.77 0.97
C GLY A 137 16.04 6.35 -0.19
N VAL A 138 15.10 5.58 -0.74
CA VAL A 138 14.13 6.07 -1.72
C VAL A 138 13.13 6.99 -1.02
N ALA A 139 12.61 8.01 -1.70
CA ALA A 139 11.67 8.99 -1.15
C ALA A 139 10.24 8.80 -1.72
N PRO A 140 9.48 7.78 -1.26
CA PRO A 140 8.16 7.55 -1.80
C PRO A 140 7.16 8.57 -1.30
N ARG A 141 6.11 8.81 -2.11
CA ARG A 141 5.01 9.74 -1.81
C ARG A 141 3.68 9.03 -2.00
N LEU A 142 2.66 9.51 -1.30
CA LEU A 142 1.31 8.97 -1.40
C LEU A 142 0.53 9.64 -2.53
N LYS A 143 -0.24 8.86 -3.27
CA LYS A 143 -1.27 9.33 -4.19
C LYS A 143 -2.60 8.76 -3.76
N TRP A 144 -3.57 9.66 -3.50
CA TRP A 144 -4.93 9.22 -3.15
C TRP A 144 -5.55 8.39 -4.29
N PRO A 145 -6.27 7.31 -3.98
CA PRO A 145 -6.64 6.87 -2.64
C PRO A 145 -5.68 5.84 -2.02
N ASN A 146 -4.74 5.24 -2.75
CA ASN A 146 -4.12 4.00 -2.32
C ASN A 146 -2.78 3.66 -2.99
N ASP A 147 -2.20 4.59 -3.74
CA ASP A 147 -0.95 4.37 -4.45
C ASP A 147 0.24 4.99 -3.72
N VAL A 148 1.38 4.32 -3.82
CA VAL A 148 2.69 4.84 -3.41
C VAL A 148 3.52 5.06 -4.67
N LEU A 149 4.05 6.28 -4.82
CA LEU A 149 4.78 6.71 -6.01
C LEU A 149 6.20 7.11 -5.67
N VAL A 150 7.12 6.98 -6.63
CA VAL A 150 8.43 7.64 -6.66
C VAL A 150 8.51 8.40 -7.98
N ASP A 151 8.76 9.71 -7.91
CA ASP A 151 8.84 10.61 -9.07
C ASP A 151 7.69 10.42 -10.08
N GLY A 152 6.47 10.31 -9.54
CA GLY A 152 5.24 10.14 -10.33
C GLY A 152 5.00 8.72 -10.85
N ARG A 153 5.93 7.78 -10.68
CA ARG A 153 5.80 6.36 -11.10
C ARG A 153 5.34 5.49 -9.94
N LYS A 154 4.46 4.54 -10.20
CA LYS A 154 3.85 3.68 -9.19
C LYS A 154 4.82 2.62 -8.69
N LEU A 155 5.20 2.73 -7.42
CA LEU A 155 6.01 1.76 -6.70
C LEU A 155 5.16 0.69 -6.02
N ALA A 156 4.04 1.09 -5.42
CA ALA A 156 3.17 0.16 -4.70
C ALA A 156 1.70 0.57 -4.80
N GLY A 157 0.82 -0.40 -4.49
CA GLY A 157 -0.60 -0.17 -4.34
C GLY A 157 -1.16 -0.91 -3.14
N VAL A 158 -2.14 -0.32 -2.47
CA VAL A 158 -2.82 -0.91 -1.31
C VAL A 158 -4.29 -1.14 -1.63
N LEU A 159 -4.85 -2.27 -1.20
CA LEU A 159 -6.25 -2.63 -1.40
C LEU A 159 -6.86 -3.12 -0.10
N ALA A 160 -7.84 -2.39 0.45
CA ALA A 160 -8.61 -2.83 1.60
C ALA A 160 -9.91 -3.53 1.14
N GLN A 161 -10.26 -4.61 1.83
CA GLN A 161 -11.47 -5.39 1.63
C GLN A 161 -12.15 -5.67 2.96
N LEU A 162 -13.43 -5.33 3.07
CA LEU A 162 -14.24 -5.69 4.23
C LEU A 162 -14.52 -7.19 4.25
N VAL A 163 -14.43 -7.78 5.43
CA VAL A 163 -14.79 -9.17 5.71
C VAL A 163 -15.96 -9.16 6.69
N PRO A 164 -17.21 -9.33 6.21
CA PRO A 164 -18.37 -9.34 7.08
C PRO A 164 -18.31 -10.48 8.10
N ASP A 165 -18.76 -10.23 9.31
CA ASP A 165 -18.92 -11.25 10.36
C ASP A 165 -20.39 -11.69 10.40
N SER A 166 -20.63 -12.99 10.21
CA SER A 166 -21.98 -13.57 10.24
C SER A 166 -22.57 -13.64 11.65
N SER A 167 -21.75 -13.46 12.69
CA SER A 167 -22.16 -13.47 14.10
C SER A 167 -22.63 -12.12 14.62
N GLY A 168 -22.67 -11.09 13.74
CA GLY A 168 -23.12 -9.75 14.11
C GLY A 168 -22.04 -8.87 14.76
N ASN A 169 -20.79 -9.34 14.85
CA ASN A 169 -19.67 -8.50 15.23
C ASN A 169 -19.32 -7.50 14.10
N PRO A 170 -18.61 -6.40 14.42
CA PRO A 170 -18.08 -5.52 13.41
C PRO A 170 -17.23 -6.27 12.38
N PRO A 171 -17.28 -5.87 11.10
CA PRO A 171 -16.51 -6.54 10.07
C PRO A 171 -15.01 -6.41 10.34
N ALA A 172 -14.26 -7.43 9.96
CA ALA A 172 -12.80 -7.32 9.84
C ALA A 172 -12.43 -6.64 8.51
N VAL A 173 -11.18 -6.24 8.39
CA VAL A 173 -10.63 -5.66 7.15
C VAL A 173 -9.38 -6.42 6.76
N VAL A 174 -9.32 -6.93 5.54
CA VAL A 174 -8.07 -7.39 4.94
C VAL A 174 -7.47 -6.23 4.16
N VAL A 175 -6.24 -5.86 4.53
CA VAL A 175 -5.48 -4.81 3.84
C VAL A 175 -4.31 -5.48 3.12
N GLY A 176 -4.35 -5.47 1.80
CA GLY A 176 -3.29 -5.99 0.95
C GLY A 176 -2.39 -4.88 0.44
N ALA A 177 -1.09 -5.14 0.40
CA ALA A 177 -0.10 -4.29 -0.23
C ALA A 177 0.69 -5.09 -1.28
N GLY A 178 0.80 -4.50 -2.49
CA GLY A 178 1.71 -4.95 -3.52
C GLY A 178 2.84 -3.94 -3.68
N LEU A 179 4.08 -4.34 -3.38
CA LEU A 179 5.27 -3.51 -3.54
C LEU A 179 6.16 -4.08 -4.64
N ASN A 180 6.43 -3.29 -5.65
CA ASN A 180 7.38 -3.63 -6.70
C ASN A 180 8.81 -3.53 -6.17
N VAL A 181 9.52 -4.66 -6.09
CA VAL A 181 10.87 -4.71 -5.50
C VAL A 181 11.93 -4.77 -6.57
N SER A 182 11.87 -5.76 -7.46
CA SER A 182 12.92 -6.02 -8.46
C SER A 182 12.38 -6.20 -9.87
N LEU A 183 11.30 -5.46 -10.23
CA LEU A 183 10.91 -5.34 -11.63
C LEU A 183 12.01 -4.62 -12.41
N THR A 184 12.27 -5.10 -13.63
CA THR A 184 13.09 -4.43 -14.63
C THR A 184 12.23 -3.63 -15.60
N ASP A 185 12.81 -2.86 -16.48
CA ASP A 185 12.08 -2.15 -17.56
C ASP A 185 11.25 -3.12 -18.44
N GLU A 186 11.75 -4.35 -18.62
CA GLU A 186 11.06 -5.39 -19.40
C GLU A 186 9.88 -6.01 -18.65
N ASP A 187 9.93 -6.04 -17.31
CA ASP A 187 8.89 -6.59 -16.44
C ASP A 187 7.72 -5.62 -16.17
N GLN A 188 7.87 -4.34 -16.56
CA GLN A 188 6.87 -3.32 -16.23
C GLN A 188 5.51 -3.62 -16.86
N PRO A 189 4.42 -3.74 -16.06
CA PRO A 189 3.09 -3.95 -16.64
C PRO A 189 2.56 -2.71 -17.37
N VAL A 190 3.04 -1.52 -17.01
CA VAL A 190 2.71 -0.22 -17.61
C VAL A 190 3.89 0.74 -17.48
N PRO A 191 4.09 1.69 -18.42
CA PRO A 191 5.22 2.63 -18.39
C PRO A 191 5.28 3.54 -17.15
N THR A 192 4.17 3.65 -16.44
CA THR A 192 4.06 4.45 -15.20
C THR A 192 4.37 3.65 -13.93
N ALA A 193 4.79 2.38 -14.05
CA ALA A 193 5.26 1.59 -12.92
C ALA A 193 6.75 1.83 -12.68
N THR A 194 7.19 1.58 -11.45
CA THR A 194 8.60 1.51 -11.07
C THR A 194 8.81 0.43 -10.02
N SER A 195 10.05 0.18 -9.62
CA SER A 195 10.43 -0.76 -8.57
C SER A 195 11.59 -0.20 -7.75
N LEU A 196 11.83 -0.75 -6.58
CA LEU A 196 12.97 -0.37 -5.75
C LEU A 196 14.31 -0.55 -6.48
N LEU A 197 14.43 -1.60 -7.31
CA LEU A 197 15.60 -1.81 -8.15
C LEU A 197 15.80 -0.67 -9.14
N MET A 198 14.77 -0.26 -9.85
CA MET A 198 14.81 0.82 -10.83
C MET A 198 15.05 2.19 -10.19
N GLU A 199 14.69 2.34 -8.92
CA GLU A 199 14.96 3.55 -8.11
C GLU A 199 16.30 3.48 -7.37
N TYR A 200 17.15 2.52 -7.70
CA TYR A 200 18.49 2.35 -7.10
C TYR A 200 18.46 2.28 -5.57
N ALA A 201 17.45 1.64 -5.01
CA ALA A 201 17.30 1.43 -3.57
C ALA A 201 18.51 0.72 -2.98
N SER A 202 18.91 1.08 -1.75
CA SER A 202 20.05 0.48 -1.07
C SER A 202 19.86 -1.01 -0.76
N THR A 203 18.63 -1.51 -0.81
CA THR A 203 18.31 -2.94 -0.67
C THR A 203 17.04 -3.30 -1.45
N THR A 204 17.04 -4.53 -1.97
CA THR A 204 15.90 -5.22 -2.56
C THR A 204 15.61 -6.54 -1.85
N ASP A 205 16.13 -6.73 -0.63
CA ASP A 205 15.87 -7.91 0.19
C ASP A 205 14.41 -7.88 0.68
N ARG A 206 13.58 -8.75 0.11
CA ARG A 206 12.15 -8.84 0.41
C ARG A 206 11.86 -9.26 1.85
N ASN A 207 12.74 -10.03 2.49
CA ASN A 207 12.58 -10.41 3.90
C ASN A 207 12.70 -9.18 4.81
N VAL A 208 13.72 -8.34 4.57
CA VAL A 208 13.93 -7.11 5.32
C VAL A 208 12.79 -6.13 5.09
N LEU A 209 12.39 -5.92 3.82
CA LEU A 209 11.31 -5.00 3.46
C LEU A 209 9.96 -5.44 4.06
N LEU A 210 9.65 -6.73 4.03
CA LEU A 210 8.43 -7.28 4.62
C LEU A 210 8.42 -7.10 6.14
N GLN A 211 9.54 -7.41 6.79
CA GLN A 211 9.66 -7.24 8.25
C GLN A 211 9.47 -5.78 8.65
N ASP A 212 10.16 -4.84 8.01
CA ASP A 212 10.06 -3.43 8.34
C ASP A 212 8.65 -2.87 8.10
N PHE A 213 8.02 -3.27 6.99
CA PHE A 213 6.64 -2.87 6.70
C PHE A 213 5.65 -3.36 7.77
N LEU A 214 5.72 -4.65 8.15
CA LEU A 214 4.80 -5.24 9.11
C LEU A 214 4.99 -4.66 10.52
N LEU A 215 6.23 -4.39 10.92
CA LEU A 215 6.52 -3.72 12.20
C LEU A 215 5.98 -2.29 12.20
N GLN A 216 6.22 -1.52 11.12
CA GLN A 216 5.72 -0.15 11.01
C GLN A 216 4.19 -0.11 10.94
N LEU A 217 3.57 -1.03 10.18
CA LEU A 217 2.12 -1.15 10.11
C LEU A 217 1.50 -1.44 11.48
N ASN A 218 2.09 -2.35 12.25
CA ASN A 218 1.61 -2.62 13.60
C ASN A 218 1.70 -1.38 14.50
N LEU A 219 2.82 -0.65 14.47
CA LEU A 219 2.97 0.57 15.26
C LEU A 219 1.89 1.61 14.91
N ASP A 220 1.74 1.90 13.63
CA ASP A 220 0.79 2.88 13.14
C ASP A 220 -0.67 2.42 13.41
N TYR A 221 -0.98 1.14 13.22
CA TYR A 221 -2.30 0.58 13.49
C TYR A 221 -2.67 0.61 14.97
N ARG A 222 -1.75 0.22 15.88
CA ARG A 222 -2.00 0.30 17.32
C ARG A 222 -2.19 1.74 17.81
N ALA A 223 -1.43 2.69 17.25
CA ALA A 223 -1.59 4.11 17.55
C ALA A 223 -2.97 4.62 17.09
N PHE A 224 -3.43 4.22 15.88
CA PHE A 224 -4.75 4.55 15.37
C PHE A 224 -5.88 3.95 16.24
N CYS A 225 -5.73 2.70 16.67
CA CYS A 225 -6.67 2.08 17.58
C CYS A 225 -6.71 2.76 18.95
N ALA A 226 -5.58 3.26 19.45
CA ALA A 226 -5.48 3.93 20.74
C ALA A 226 -6.24 5.27 20.79
N VAL A 227 -6.48 5.90 19.65
CA VAL A 227 -7.28 7.13 19.52
C VAL A 227 -8.70 6.85 18.99
N ASP A 228 -9.24 5.66 19.23
CA ASP A 228 -10.58 5.23 18.79
C ASP A 228 -10.86 5.39 17.28
N GLY A 229 -9.79 5.35 16.45
CA GLY A 229 -9.91 5.52 15.00
C GLY A 229 -10.12 6.98 14.55
N ASP A 230 -9.90 7.95 15.40
CA ASP A 230 -9.91 9.37 15.04
C ASP A 230 -8.59 9.75 14.36
N ALA A 231 -8.62 9.87 13.05
CA ALA A 231 -7.44 10.24 12.26
C ALA A 231 -6.98 11.68 12.48
N THR A 232 -7.75 12.51 13.19
CA THR A 232 -7.40 13.91 13.53
C THR A 232 -6.80 14.05 14.91
N ALA A 233 -6.95 13.04 15.76
CA ALA A 233 -6.38 13.03 17.08
C ALA A 233 -4.84 12.95 17.03
N PRO A 234 -4.12 13.62 17.96
CA PRO A 234 -2.67 13.49 18.05
C PRO A 234 -2.26 12.03 18.28
N TRP A 235 -1.34 11.55 17.47
CA TRP A 235 -0.78 10.22 17.63
C TRP A 235 0.76 10.31 17.71
N SER A 236 1.38 9.53 18.59
CA SER A 236 2.84 9.29 18.68
C SER A 236 3.80 10.48 18.44
N GLY A 237 3.43 11.70 18.86
CA GLY A 237 4.35 12.85 18.90
C GLY A 237 4.45 13.71 17.64
N ASP A 238 4.05 13.20 16.46
CA ASP A 238 4.26 13.86 15.16
C ASP A 238 2.94 14.31 14.49
N GLY A 239 2.01 14.88 15.25
CA GLY A 239 0.71 15.30 14.71
C GLY A 239 -0.31 14.16 14.66
N SER A 240 -1.27 14.23 13.76
CA SER A 240 -2.31 13.21 13.56
C SER A 240 -1.99 12.26 12.39
N LEU A 241 -2.75 11.15 12.28
CA LEU A 241 -2.66 10.29 11.10
C LEU A 241 -2.93 11.08 9.82
N ARG A 242 -3.99 11.91 9.85
CA ARG A 242 -4.37 12.75 8.69
C ARG A 242 -3.23 13.70 8.28
N ASP A 243 -2.57 14.35 9.25
CA ASP A 243 -1.49 15.29 8.95
C ASP A 243 -0.28 14.57 8.34
N ASN A 244 0.10 13.43 8.91
CA ASN A 244 1.20 12.60 8.39
C ASN A 244 0.95 12.12 6.95
N ILE A 245 -0.29 11.75 6.62
CA ILE A 245 -0.68 11.37 5.26
C ILE A 245 -0.68 12.59 4.35
N ALA A 246 -1.28 13.71 4.78
CA ALA A 246 -1.40 14.93 3.98
C ALA A 246 -0.02 15.50 3.58
N GLU A 247 0.94 15.52 4.51
CA GLU A 247 2.31 15.96 4.26
C GLU A 247 3.00 15.18 3.14
N ARG A 248 2.69 13.89 3.02
CA ARG A 248 3.29 12.98 2.05
C ARG A 248 2.46 12.80 0.78
N MET A 249 1.26 13.38 0.74
CA MET A 249 0.31 13.18 -0.35
C MET A 249 0.50 14.16 -1.50
N VAL A 250 0.91 13.65 -2.66
CA VAL A 250 1.10 14.47 -3.87
C VAL A 250 -0.22 14.89 -4.54
N THR A 251 -1.35 14.31 -4.15
CA THR A 251 -2.66 14.64 -4.72
C THR A 251 -3.18 15.98 -4.23
N LEU A 252 -2.90 16.34 -2.97
CA LEU A 252 -3.39 17.59 -2.39
C LEU A 252 -2.76 18.81 -3.07
N GLY A 253 -3.59 19.80 -3.36
CA GLY A 253 -3.21 21.01 -4.08
C GLY A 253 -3.16 20.86 -5.61
N GLN A 254 -3.33 19.63 -6.15
CA GLN A 254 -3.34 19.40 -7.60
C GLN A 254 -4.77 19.55 -8.18
N THR A 255 -4.84 19.89 -9.46
CA THR A 255 -6.05 19.70 -10.25
C THR A 255 -6.14 18.23 -10.62
N VAL A 256 -7.28 17.62 -10.34
CA VAL A 256 -7.51 16.19 -10.51
C VAL A 256 -8.76 15.94 -11.33
N ARG A 257 -8.77 14.82 -12.06
CA ARG A 257 -9.97 14.20 -12.62
C ARG A 257 -10.22 12.92 -11.86
N ALA A 258 -11.36 12.82 -11.21
CA ALA A 258 -11.78 11.67 -10.42
C ALA A 258 -12.90 10.93 -11.15
N HIS A 259 -12.63 9.72 -11.61
CA HIS A 259 -13.63 8.84 -12.22
C HIS A 259 -14.35 8.07 -11.13
N LEU A 260 -15.67 8.31 -11.01
CA LEU A 260 -16.48 7.74 -9.94
C LEU A 260 -16.92 6.31 -10.25
N PRO A 261 -17.07 5.43 -9.23
CA PRO A 261 -17.71 4.13 -9.40
C PRO A 261 -19.16 4.33 -9.89
N GLY A 262 -19.55 3.63 -10.96
CA GLY A 262 -20.89 3.77 -11.55
C GLY A 262 -21.00 4.81 -12.66
N GLY A 263 -19.89 5.44 -13.01
CA GLY A 263 -19.80 6.43 -14.10
C GLY A 263 -19.87 7.87 -13.59
N GLY A 264 -19.55 8.80 -14.47
CA GLY A 264 -19.38 10.20 -14.12
C GLY A 264 -17.96 10.53 -13.67
N GLU A 265 -17.63 11.83 -13.72
CA GLU A 265 -16.35 12.35 -13.28
C GLU A 265 -16.54 13.68 -12.53
N VAL A 266 -15.55 13.98 -11.69
CA VAL A 266 -15.40 15.27 -11.03
C VAL A 266 -14.04 15.81 -11.41
N VAL A 267 -13.99 17.01 -11.96
CA VAL A 267 -12.74 17.73 -12.26
C VAL A 267 -12.65 18.90 -11.30
N GLY A 268 -11.52 19.01 -10.60
CA GLY A 268 -11.38 20.10 -9.63
C GLY A 268 -10.08 20.04 -8.86
N ARG A 269 -9.90 21.01 -7.97
CA ARG A 269 -8.70 21.08 -7.12
C ARG A 269 -8.90 20.22 -5.87
N ALA A 270 -8.00 19.27 -5.63
CA ALA A 270 -7.95 18.48 -4.41
C ALA A 270 -7.45 19.35 -3.24
N LEU A 271 -8.25 19.44 -2.18
CA LEU A 271 -7.98 20.35 -1.06
C LEU A 271 -7.39 19.64 0.16
N GLU A 272 -8.14 18.67 0.66
CA GLU A 272 -7.89 18.04 1.95
C GLU A 272 -8.48 16.62 2.00
N LEU A 273 -8.14 15.89 3.06
CA LEU A 273 -8.77 14.62 3.38
C LEU A 273 -9.95 14.86 4.33
N ALA A 274 -11.10 14.30 4.02
CA ALA A 274 -12.28 14.30 4.87
C ALA A 274 -12.08 13.41 6.10
N SER A 275 -13.00 13.48 7.06
CA SER A 275 -12.96 12.72 8.32
C SER A 275 -12.97 11.19 8.14
N ASP A 276 -13.47 10.71 7.02
CA ASP A 276 -13.52 9.29 6.65
C ASP A 276 -12.36 8.83 5.72
N GLY A 277 -11.40 9.73 5.42
CA GLY A 277 -10.30 9.48 4.47
C GLY A 277 -10.66 9.77 3.02
N GLY A 278 -11.86 10.25 2.72
CA GLY A 278 -12.28 10.70 1.41
C GLY A 278 -11.47 11.93 0.95
N LEU A 279 -11.42 12.17 -0.36
CA LEU A 279 -10.79 13.34 -0.95
C LEU A 279 -11.80 14.47 -1.12
N VAL A 280 -11.54 15.62 -0.53
CA VAL A 280 -12.34 16.83 -0.75
C VAL A 280 -11.81 17.57 -1.97
N VAL A 281 -12.68 17.78 -2.97
CA VAL A 281 -12.36 18.47 -4.21
C VAL A 281 -13.27 19.69 -4.37
N ILE A 282 -12.73 20.84 -4.78
CA ILE A 282 -13.55 21.92 -5.32
C ILE A 282 -13.76 21.64 -6.81
N ASP A 283 -15.01 21.35 -7.17
CA ASP A 283 -15.42 21.15 -8.54
C ASP A 283 -15.16 22.41 -9.37
N SER A 284 -14.47 22.26 -10.50
CA SER A 284 -14.09 23.38 -11.35
C SER A 284 -15.27 24.07 -12.03
N ASP A 285 -16.33 23.31 -12.34
CA ASP A 285 -17.53 23.79 -13.04
C ASP A 285 -18.57 24.35 -12.07
N ALA A 286 -18.83 23.62 -10.99
CA ALA A 286 -19.84 23.99 -10.01
C ALA A 286 -19.34 24.95 -8.92
N GLY A 287 -18.03 25.02 -8.68
CA GLY A 287 -17.43 25.82 -7.62
C GLY A 287 -17.74 25.33 -6.20
N ILE A 288 -18.30 24.14 -6.06
CA ILE A 288 -18.73 23.54 -4.79
C ILE A 288 -17.74 22.50 -4.30
N ARG A 289 -17.68 22.32 -2.98
CA ARG A 289 -16.91 21.25 -2.35
C ARG A 289 -17.65 19.93 -2.46
N GLN A 290 -16.98 18.90 -2.96
CA GLN A 290 -17.48 17.54 -3.00
C GLN A 290 -16.51 16.62 -2.27
N THR A 291 -17.03 15.68 -1.48
CA THR A 291 -16.23 14.62 -0.86
C THR A 291 -16.32 13.35 -1.70
N ILE A 292 -15.21 12.86 -2.15
CA ILE A 292 -15.07 11.65 -2.96
C ILE A 292 -14.52 10.56 -2.07
N THR A 293 -15.32 9.52 -1.81
CA THR A 293 -14.92 8.40 -0.94
C THR A 293 -14.26 7.25 -1.71
N ALA A 294 -14.57 7.14 -3.02
CA ALA A 294 -13.98 6.14 -3.91
C ALA A 294 -13.92 6.70 -5.33
N ALA A 295 -12.75 6.73 -5.94
CA ALA A 295 -12.56 7.09 -7.35
C ALA A 295 -11.20 6.60 -7.85
N ASP A 296 -11.01 6.63 -9.16
CA ASP A 296 -9.71 6.61 -9.79
C ASP A 296 -9.29 8.05 -10.09
N VAL A 297 -8.15 8.48 -9.56
CA VAL A 297 -7.72 9.87 -9.63
C VAL A 297 -6.53 10.02 -10.58
N ILE A 298 -6.70 10.91 -11.55
CA ILE A 298 -5.66 11.34 -12.48
C ILE A 298 -5.29 12.79 -12.14
N HIS A 299 -3.99 13.06 -11.99
CA HIS A 299 -3.50 14.42 -11.84
C HIS A 299 -3.45 15.08 -13.23
N LEU A 300 -4.11 16.21 -13.40
CA LEU A 300 -4.12 16.95 -14.64
C LEU A 300 -2.93 17.92 -14.70
N ARG A 301 -2.33 18.04 -15.88
CA ARG A 301 -1.35 19.11 -16.15
C ARG A 301 -2.07 20.44 -16.38
N PRO A 302 -1.41 21.60 -16.17
CA PRO A 302 -2.03 22.92 -16.38
C PRO A 302 -2.66 23.13 -17.77
N SER A 303 -2.19 22.39 -18.79
CA SER A 303 -2.74 22.43 -20.15
C SER A 303 -3.96 21.53 -20.38
N GLU A 304 -4.36 20.74 -19.39
CA GLU A 304 -5.44 19.74 -19.45
C GLU A 304 -6.59 20.10 -18.48
N ALA A 305 -6.46 21.21 -17.74
CA ALA A 305 -7.39 21.67 -16.71
C ALA A 305 -8.37 22.73 -17.25
#